data_c2598bd5ef3774cbf5fe2847dfe4b145
#
_entry.id   c2598bd5ef3774cbf5fe2847dfe4b145
#
_cell.length_a   1.000
_cell.length_b   1.000
_cell.length_c   1.000
_cell.angle_alpha   90.00
_cell.angle_beta   90.00
_cell.angle_gamma   90.00
#
_symmetry.space_group_name_H-M   'P 1'
#
loop_
_entity.id
_entity.type
_entity.pdbx_description
1 polymer ?
#
loop_
_entity_poly.entity_id
_entity_poly.type
_entity_poly.pdbx_seq_one_letter_code
_entity_poly.pdbx_strand_id
1 'polypeptide(L)'
;MQFIFDTSLAKSMISLNNELLVRSLVAMPNNLSITKFQQLCDITSRTTAKELLSYLVNSGIGKLSGDSVTFSQSDKFDTIILAMRKGSDPHELSKKLRWQDFEIFASILIESFGYTFERNVVFSRPRVQIDVIGFYQKTALLIDCKHWMKIYDFNIAKFSLNQIRRASVLLDKRKEIDAAIPIILTLHEHSCNFFEKIPIVPISKFKEFLQNFPFYLDRLYSIQRK
;
A
#
# COMPACT_ATOMS: atom_id res chain seq x y z
N MET A 1 20.55 36.87 -5.57
CA MET A 1 20.21 36.12 -6.79
C MET A 1 18.77 35.65 -6.63
N GLN A 2 17.84 36.40 -7.18
CA GLN A 2 16.41 36.22 -7.00
C GLN A 2 15.94 35.16 -8.00
N PHE A 3 15.48 34.01 -7.55
CA PHE A 3 14.83 33.02 -8.40
C PHE A 3 13.45 33.55 -8.77
N ILE A 4 13.33 34.01 -10.00
CA ILE A 4 12.04 34.36 -10.63
C ILE A 4 11.35 33.01 -10.89
N PHE A 5 10.40 32.64 -10.02
CA PHE A 5 9.45 31.57 -10.33
C PHE A 5 8.57 32.04 -11.49
N ASP A 6 8.71 31.40 -12.63
CA ASP A 6 7.88 31.63 -13.81
C ASP A 6 6.43 31.22 -13.47
N THR A 7 5.63 32.25 -13.16
CA THR A 7 4.21 32.12 -12.83
C THR A 7 3.33 31.74 -14.02
N SER A 8 3.90 31.64 -15.26
CA SER A 8 3.18 31.19 -16.45
C SER A 8 2.96 29.68 -16.48
N LEU A 9 3.85 28.90 -15.86
CA LEU A 9 3.71 27.44 -15.69
C LEU A 9 2.67 27.05 -14.62
N ALA A 10 2.35 27.94 -13.69
CA ALA A 10 1.37 27.69 -12.63
C ALA A 10 -0.10 27.77 -13.11
N LYS A 11 -0.37 28.34 -14.26
CA LYS A 11 -1.74 28.56 -14.79
C LYS A 11 -2.28 27.46 -15.68
N SER A 12 -1.48 26.47 -16.10
CA SER A 12 -1.94 25.28 -16.84
C SER A 12 -1.98 24.00 -15.99
N MET A 13 -1.83 24.11 -14.69
CA MET A 13 -2.18 23.00 -13.80
C MET A 13 -3.72 22.87 -13.78
N ILE A 14 -4.25 22.25 -14.84
CA ILE A 14 -5.50 21.52 -14.75
C ILE A 14 -5.38 20.72 -13.46
N SER A 15 -6.36 20.87 -12.57
CA SER A 15 -6.46 20.02 -11.37
C SER A 15 -6.50 18.58 -11.88
N LEU A 16 -5.31 17.96 -11.99
CA LEU A 16 -5.22 16.60 -12.51
C LEU A 16 -6.07 15.75 -11.58
N ASN A 17 -7.19 15.28 -12.11
CA ASN A 17 -8.16 14.52 -11.36
C ASN A 17 -7.44 13.29 -10.76
N ASN A 18 -7.53 13.10 -9.45
CA ASN A 18 -6.96 11.95 -8.75
C ASN A 18 -7.34 10.62 -9.43
N GLU A 19 -8.50 10.55 -10.04
CA GLU A 19 -8.97 9.41 -10.81
C GLU A 19 -8.04 9.07 -11.98
N LEU A 20 -7.48 10.05 -12.69
CA LEU A 20 -6.53 9.81 -13.79
C LEU A 20 -5.21 9.20 -13.29
N LEU A 21 -4.73 9.60 -12.10
CA LEU A 21 -3.57 8.97 -11.48
C LEU A 21 -3.85 7.52 -11.11
N VAL A 22 -5.03 7.25 -10.52
CA VAL A 22 -5.45 5.87 -10.19
C VAL A 22 -5.59 5.02 -11.45
N ARG A 23 -6.17 5.56 -12.52
CA ARG A 23 -6.30 4.87 -13.82
C ARG A 23 -4.94 4.56 -14.45
N SER A 24 -3.95 5.46 -14.31
CA SER A 24 -2.62 5.26 -14.91
C SER A 24 -1.87 4.04 -14.36
N LEU A 25 -2.21 3.56 -13.16
CA LEU A 25 -1.58 2.38 -12.55
C LEU A 25 -1.72 1.10 -13.38
N VAL A 26 -2.77 0.96 -14.20
CA VAL A 26 -2.96 -0.22 -15.08
C VAL A 26 -1.95 -0.26 -16.23
N ALA A 27 -1.35 0.89 -16.57
CA ALA A 27 -0.33 1.00 -17.59
C ALA A 27 1.09 0.66 -17.08
N MET A 28 1.25 0.39 -15.78
CA MET A 28 2.55 0.21 -15.12
C MET A 28 2.73 -1.21 -14.55
N PRO A 29 3.93 -1.79 -14.62
CA PRO A 29 5.09 -1.34 -15.40
C PRO A 29 5.00 -1.81 -16.86
N ASN A 30 5.28 -0.93 -17.82
CA ASN A 30 5.27 -1.27 -19.24
C ASN A 30 6.02 -0.26 -20.09
N ASN A 31 6.34 -0.64 -21.34
CA ASN A 31 6.74 0.26 -22.41
C ASN A 31 5.59 0.35 -23.40
N LEU A 32 5.01 1.51 -23.59
CA LEU A 32 3.75 1.73 -24.32
C LEU A 32 3.84 2.93 -25.24
N SER A 33 3.15 2.86 -26.40
CA SER A 33 2.84 4.08 -27.15
C SER A 33 1.83 4.93 -26.39
N ILE A 34 1.83 6.26 -26.64
CA ILE A 34 0.85 7.18 -26.03
C ILE A 34 -0.59 6.72 -26.33
N THR A 35 -0.85 6.20 -27.53
CA THR A 35 -2.17 5.66 -27.89
C THR A 35 -2.55 4.45 -27.03
N LYS A 36 -1.60 3.53 -26.80
CA LYS A 36 -1.86 2.37 -25.94
C LYS A 36 -2.04 2.75 -24.48
N PHE A 37 -1.25 3.71 -23.99
CA PHE A 37 -1.44 4.30 -22.65
C PHE A 37 -2.84 4.90 -22.50
N GLN A 38 -3.26 5.73 -23.48
CA GLN A 38 -4.59 6.34 -23.51
C GLN A 38 -5.71 5.29 -23.40
N GLN A 39 -5.61 4.21 -24.20
CA GLN A 39 -6.59 3.11 -24.19
C GLN A 39 -6.63 2.38 -22.85
N LEU A 40 -5.47 2.00 -22.29
CA LEU A 40 -5.40 1.27 -21.01
C LEU A 40 -5.94 2.10 -19.84
N CYS A 41 -5.70 3.40 -19.85
CA CYS A 41 -6.17 4.31 -18.80
C CYS A 41 -7.61 4.79 -19.01
N ASP A 42 -8.29 4.33 -20.09
CA ASP A 42 -9.64 4.75 -20.46
C ASP A 42 -9.77 6.28 -20.53
N ILE A 43 -8.84 6.90 -21.24
CA ILE A 43 -8.80 8.36 -21.47
C ILE A 43 -9.31 8.65 -22.87
N THR A 44 -10.39 9.40 -23.00
CA THR A 44 -11.00 9.73 -24.31
C THR A 44 -10.17 10.71 -25.12
N SER A 45 -9.56 11.70 -24.46
CA SER A 45 -8.78 12.76 -25.10
C SER A 45 -7.29 12.44 -25.18
N ARG A 46 -6.70 12.49 -26.38
CA ARG A 46 -5.24 12.35 -26.56
C ARG A 46 -4.47 13.49 -25.88
N THR A 47 -5.04 14.68 -25.84
CA THR A 47 -4.45 15.83 -25.15
C THR A 47 -4.36 15.56 -23.65
N THR A 48 -5.44 15.09 -23.03
CA THR A 48 -5.46 14.72 -21.60
C THR A 48 -4.46 13.61 -21.30
N ALA A 49 -4.31 12.60 -22.19
CA ALA A 49 -3.31 11.55 -22.02
C ALA A 49 -1.88 12.11 -22.04
N LYS A 50 -1.57 13.03 -22.96
CA LYS A 50 -0.27 13.69 -23.02
C LYS A 50 0.00 14.57 -21.81
N GLU A 51 -0.99 15.31 -21.32
CA GLU A 51 -0.89 16.14 -20.11
C GLU A 51 -0.61 15.29 -18.87
N LEU A 52 -1.32 14.16 -18.72
CA LEU A 52 -1.07 13.21 -17.64
C LEU A 52 0.35 12.64 -17.72
N LEU A 53 0.79 12.22 -18.92
CA LEU A 53 2.14 11.69 -19.11
C LEU A 53 3.21 12.76 -18.81
N SER A 54 3.02 13.98 -19.28
CA SER A 54 3.92 15.10 -18.98
C SER A 54 3.99 15.38 -17.47
N TYR A 55 2.84 15.32 -16.80
CA TYR A 55 2.77 15.49 -15.35
C TYR A 55 3.54 14.38 -14.61
N LEU A 56 3.34 13.10 -14.97
CA LEU A 56 4.03 11.97 -14.37
C LEU A 56 5.56 12.08 -14.58
N VAL A 57 6.00 12.35 -15.82
CA VAL A 57 7.42 12.50 -16.16
C VAL A 57 8.06 13.68 -15.44
N ASN A 58 7.39 14.82 -15.36
CA ASN A 58 7.85 15.98 -14.59
C ASN A 58 7.91 15.70 -13.06
N SER A 59 7.12 14.73 -12.59
CA SER A 59 7.18 14.24 -11.21
C SER A 59 8.24 13.15 -11.00
N GLY A 60 9.09 12.86 -12.00
CA GLY A 60 10.12 11.83 -11.96
C GLY A 60 9.61 10.42 -12.22
N ILE A 61 8.38 10.25 -12.70
CA ILE A 61 7.72 8.96 -12.90
C ILE A 61 7.66 8.63 -14.40
N GLY A 62 8.39 7.58 -14.78
CA GLY A 62 8.50 7.15 -16.18
C GLY A 62 9.44 7.99 -17.03
N LYS A 63 9.62 7.57 -18.28
CA LYS A 63 10.44 8.24 -19.29
C LYS A 63 9.68 8.33 -20.61
N LEU A 64 9.56 9.54 -21.16
CA LEU A 64 8.95 9.77 -22.45
C LEU A 64 10.04 9.82 -23.54
N SER A 65 9.85 9.08 -24.64
CA SER A 65 10.74 9.06 -25.78
C SER A 65 9.90 9.06 -27.07
N GLY A 66 9.81 10.21 -27.75
CA GLY A 66 8.95 10.41 -28.91
C GLY A 66 7.48 10.14 -28.57
N ASP A 67 6.85 9.16 -29.24
CA ASP A 67 5.45 8.77 -29.01
C ASP A 67 5.33 7.55 -28.08
N SER A 68 6.37 7.25 -27.29
CA SER A 68 6.40 6.12 -26.34
C SER A 68 6.73 6.55 -24.93
N VAL A 69 6.14 5.88 -23.95
CA VAL A 69 6.44 6.04 -22.53
C VAL A 69 6.88 4.71 -21.93
N THR A 70 7.92 4.74 -21.10
CA THR A 70 8.41 3.58 -20.37
C THR A 70 8.23 3.80 -18.88
N PHE A 71 7.58 2.85 -18.22
CA PHE A 71 7.41 2.80 -16.77
C PHE A 71 8.09 1.57 -16.19
N SER A 72 8.84 1.77 -15.10
CA SER A 72 9.41 0.73 -14.27
C SER A 72 8.44 0.26 -13.18
N GLN A 73 8.84 -0.77 -12.42
CA GLN A 73 8.07 -1.22 -11.25
C GLN A 73 8.07 -0.15 -10.14
N SER A 74 9.17 0.60 -9.95
CA SER A 74 9.22 1.70 -8.99
C SER A 74 8.26 2.82 -9.37
N ASP A 75 8.13 3.16 -10.67
CA ASP A 75 7.22 4.22 -11.13
C ASP A 75 5.76 3.94 -10.73
N LYS A 76 5.38 2.65 -10.67
CA LYS A 76 4.05 2.28 -10.18
C LYS A 76 3.85 2.68 -8.72
N PHE A 77 4.82 2.41 -7.85
CA PHE A 77 4.73 2.77 -6.43
C PHE A 77 4.87 4.28 -6.20
N ASP A 78 5.72 4.95 -6.97
CA ASP A 78 5.83 6.41 -6.95
C ASP A 78 4.52 7.08 -7.37
N THR A 79 3.81 6.50 -8.35
CA THR A 79 2.46 6.94 -8.75
C THR A 79 1.45 6.75 -7.62
N ILE A 80 1.50 5.64 -6.90
CA ILE A 80 0.65 5.38 -5.72
C ILE A 80 0.90 6.45 -4.64
N ILE A 81 2.17 6.70 -4.31
CA ILE A 81 2.55 7.72 -3.31
C ILE A 81 2.05 9.11 -3.75
N LEU A 82 2.24 9.45 -5.02
CA LEU A 82 1.78 10.72 -5.59
C LEU A 82 0.25 10.85 -5.51
N ALA A 83 -0.49 9.80 -5.86
CA ALA A 83 -1.95 9.76 -5.80
C ALA A 83 -2.45 9.88 -4.34
N MET A 84 -1.81 9.19 -3.39
CA MET A 84 -2.13 9.30 -1.96
C MET A 84 -1.90 10.71 -1.42
N ARG A 85 -0.77 11.34 -1.78
CA ARG A 85 -0.47 12.74 -1.40
C ARG A 85 -1.50 13.73 -1.94
N LYS A 86 -2.14 13.39 -3.06
CA LYS A 86 -3.24 14.17 -3.64
C LYS A 86 -4.62 13.78 -3.10
N GLY A 87 -4.69 12.86 -2.13
CA GLY A 87 -5.93 12.49 -1.45
C GLY A 87 -6.71 11.35 -2.12
N SER A 88 -6.09 10.56 -3.02
CA SER A 88 -6.73 9.34 -3.53
C SER A 88 -6.99 8.33 -2.42
N ASP A 89 -8.15 7.66 -2.51
CA ASP A 89 -8.53 6.62 -1.56
C ASP A 89 -7.62 5.39 -1.71
N PRO A 90 -6.99 4.89 -0.63
CA PRO A 90 -6.20 3.65 -0.64
C PRO A 90 -6.96 2.44 -1.19
N HIS A 91 -8.27 2.34 -0.96
CA HIS A 91 -9.08 1.26 -1.51
C HIS A 91 -9.15 1.31 -3.04
N GLU A 92 -9.36 2.48 -3.64
CA GLU A 92 -9.39 2.63 -5.11
C GLU A 92 -8.01 2.34 -5.74
N LEU A 93 -6.94 2.76 -5.08
CA LEU A 93 -5.57 2.43 -5.49
C LEU A 93 -5.32 0.91 -5.45
N SER A 94 -5.72 0.26 -4.36
CA SER A 94 -5.48 -1.17 -4.15
C SER A 94 -6.20 -2.07 -5.16
N LYS A 95 -7.37 -1.65 -5.68
CA LYS A 95 -8.09 -2.35 -6.75
C LYS A 95 -7.31 -2.45 -8.07
N LYS A 96 -6.36 -1.55 -8.29
CA LYS A 96 -5.50 -1.53 -9.50
C LYS A 96 -4.19 -2.30 -9.31
N LEU A 97 -3.98 -2.90 -8.13
CA LEU A 97 -2.79 -3.66 -7.81
C LEU A 97 -3.00 -5.15 -8.04
N ARG A 98 -1.91 -5.83 -8.41
CA ARG A 98 -1.85 -7.29 -8.34
C ARG A 98 -1.68 -7.69 -6.87
N TRP A 99 -2.01 -8.94 -6.55
CA TRP A 99 -1.87 -9.45 -5.17
C TRP A 99 -0.43 -9.31 -4.62
N GLN A 100 0.60 -9.49 -5.48
CA GLN A 100 2.01 -9.32 -5.09
C GLN A 100 2.36 -7.86 -4.75
N ASP A 101 1.67 -6.90 -5.37
CA ASP A 101 1.89 -5.49 -5.14
C ASP A 101 1.18 -5.01 -3.86
N PHE A 102 0.23 -5.80 -3.34
CA PHE A 102 -0.58 -5.42 -2.18
C PHE A 102 0.25 -5.36 -0.88
N GLU A 103 1.22 -6.29 -0.70
CA GLU A 103 2.16 -6.26 0.43
C GLU A 103 3.06 -5.02 0.39
N ILE A 104 3.51 -4.63 -0.81
CA ILE A 104 4.31 -3.41 -1.00
C ILE A 104 3.46 -2.19 -0.68
N PHE A 105 2.21 -2.17 -1.15
CA PHE A 105 1.28 -1.08 -0.85
C PHE A 105 0.99 -0.95 0.65
N ALA A 106 0.78 -2.06 1.35
CA ALA A 106 0.63 -2.07 2.80
C ALA A 106 1.85 -1.46 3.51
N SER A 107 3.07 -1.78 3.06
CA SER A 107 4.29 -1.19 3.65
C SER A 107 4.43 0.31 3.38
N ILE A 108 4.02 0.79 2.20
CA ILE A 108 3.97 2.23 1.88
C ILE A 108 3.00 2.96 2.82
N LEU A 109 1.84 2.37 3.09
CA LEU A 109 0.88 2.92 4.04
C LEU A 109 1.47 3.00 5.44
N ILE A 110 2.09 1.93 5.94
CA ILE A 110 2.74 1.87 7.26
C ILE A 110 3.79 2.98 7.39
N GLU A 111 4.67 3.12 6.40
CA GLU A 111 5.72 4.13 6.37
C GLU A 111 5.15 5.55 6.36
N SER A 112 4.07 5.79 5.63
CA SER A 112 3.41 7.11 5.53
C SER A 112 2.83 7.61 6.87
N PHE A 113 2.65 6.69 7.85
CA PHE A 113 2.23 6.99 9.22
C PHE A 113 3.37 6.98 10.24
N GLY A 114 4.62 6.99 9.77
CA GLY A 114 5.81 7.11 10.63
C GLY A 114 6.24 5.82 11.30
N TYR A 115 5.71 4.67 10.89
CA TYR A 115 6.20 3.36 11.32
C TYR A 115 7.40 2.95 10.47
N THR A 116 8.38 2.29 11.06
CA THR A 116 9.37 1.55 10.29
C THR A 116 8.79 0.19 9.91
N PHE A 117 9.32 -0.46 8.87
CA PHE A 117 8.79 -1.74 8.42
C PHE A 117 9.86 -2.68 7.88
N GLU A 118 9.53 -3.98 7.87
CA GLU A 118 10.22 -5.02 7.14
C GLU A 118 9.20 -5.82 6.30
N ARG A 119 9.64 -6.37 5.15
CA ARG A 119 8.80 -7.20 4.27
C ARG A 119 9.42 -8.55 4.02
N ASN A 120 8.54 -9.55 3.75
CA ASN A 120 8.97 -10.90 3.38
C ASN A 120 9.97 -11.51 4.37
N VAL A 121 9.72 -11.31 5.66
CA VAL A 121 10.61 -11.82 6.71
C VAL A 121 10.42 -13.33 6.83
N VAL A 122 11.52 -14.08 6.66
CA VAL A 122 11.51 -15.55 6.70
C VAL A 122 12.41 -16.05 7.82
N PHE A 123 11.83 -16.84 8.72
CA PHE A 123 12.57 -17.64 9.70
C PHE A 123 12.65 -19.09 9.24
N SER A 124 13.81 -19.71 9.37
CA SER A 124 14.04 -21.09 8.90
C SER A 124 13.65 -22.16 9.94
N ARG A 125 13.76 -21.85 11.23
CA ARG A 125 13.51 -22.79 12.34
C ARG A 125 12.74 -22.11 13.48
N PRO A 126 11.42 -22.36 13.60
CA PRO A 126 10.54 -23.04 12.65
C PRO A 126 10.39 -22.22 11.37
N ARG A 127 10.07 -22.87 10.23
CA ARG A 127 9.83 -22.15 8.99
C ARG A 127 8.54 -21.32 9.11
N VAL A 128 8.71 -20.01 9.05
CA VAL A 128 7.64 -19.02 9.14
C VAL A 128 7.96 -17.88 8.18
N GLN A 129 6.97 -17.43 7.44
CA GLN A 129 7.05 -16.24 6.60
C GLN A 129 6.03 -15.21 7.08
N ILE A 130 6.45 -13.95 7.17
CA ILE A 130 5.61 -12.80 7.53
C ILE A 130 5.66 -11.83 6.37
N ASP A 131 4.49 -11.44 5.86
CA ASP A 131 4.37 -10.62 4.66
C ASP A 131 4.92 -9.21 4.93
N VAL A 132 4.39 -8.55 5.98
CA VAL A 132 4.83 -7.21 6.40
C VAL A 132 4.87 -7.16 7.93
N ILE A 133 5.91 -6.56 8.47
CA ILE A 133 6.02 -6.20 9.88
C ILE A 133 6.13 -4.68 9.96
N GLY A 134 5.19 -4.03 10.65
CA GLY A 134 5.31 -2.63 11.03
C GLY A 134 5.82 -2.52 12.47
N PHE A 135 6.67 -1.54 12.75
CA PHE A 135 7.20 -1.32 14.10
C PHE A 135 6.72 0.01 14.65
N TYR A 136 6.10 -0.06 15.82
CA TYR A 136 5.73 1.09 16.64
C TYR A 136 6.43 0.96 17.99
N GLN A 137 7.47 1.77 18.21
CA GLN A 137 8.36 1.63 19.37
C GLN A 137 8.91 0.18 19.46
N LYS A 138 8.62 -0.53 20.55
CA LYS A 138 9.00 -1.94 20.76
C LYS A 138 7.88 -2.94 20.45
N THR A 139 6.82 -2.47 19.81
CA THR A 139 5.69 -3.31 19.39
C THR A 139 5.75 -3.59 17.90
N ALA A 140 5.66 -4.86 17.51
CA ALA A 140 5.57 -5.30 16.13
C ALA A 140 4.11 -5.56 15.73
N LEU A 141 3.69 -4.98 14.61
CA LEU A 141 2.42 -5.27 13.94
C LEU A 141 2.69 -6.28 12.83
N LEU A 142 2.24 -7.52 12.99
CA LEU A 142 2.41 -8.57 11.99
C LEU A 142 1.22 -8.57 11.05
N ILE A 143 1.42 -8.15 9.83
CA ILE A 143 0.36 -7.94 8.85
C ILE A 143 0.41 -9.05 7.82
N ASP A 144 -0.68 -9.83 7.77
CA ASP A 144 -0.94 -10.85 6.76
C ASP A 144 -1.86 -10.23 5.69
N CYS A 145 -1.34 -10.06 4.47
CA CYS A 145 -2.01 -9.37 3.39
C CYS A 145 -2.90 -10.32 2.59
N LYS A 146 -4.21 -10.08 2.57
CA LYS A 146 -5.21 -10.91 1.90
C LYS A 146 -5.95 -10.15 0.82
N HIS A 147 -5.58 -10.41 -0.43
CA HIS A 147 -6.18 -9.80 -1.62
C HIS A 147 -7.39 -10.62 -2.12
N TRP A 148 -8.31 -10.97 -1.22
CA TRP A 148 -9.47 -11.80 -1.56
C TRP A 148 -10.75 -10.98 -1.70
N MET A 149 -11.62 -11.42 -2.62
CA MET A 149 -12.94 -10.83 -2.77
C MET A 149 -13.94 -11.29 -1.70
N LYS A 150 -13.76 -12.49 -1.14
CA LYS A 150 -14.59 -13.05 -0.04
C LYS A 150 -13.73 -13.85 0.91
N ILE A 151 -13.93 -13.65 2.21
CA ILE A 151 -13.37 -14.49 3.26
C ILE A 151 -14.53 -15.29 3.88
N TYR A 152 -14.38 -16.60 3.96
CA TYR A 152 -15.30 -17.46 4.71
C TYR A 152 -14.82 -17.58 6.15
N ASP A 153 -15.75 -17.64 7.12
CA ASP A 153 -15.44 -17.65 8.55
C ASP A 153 -14.44 -18.74 8.96
N PHE A 154 -14.55 -19.93 8.35
CA PHE A 154 -13.59 -21.02 8.56
C PHE A 154 -12.14 -20.65 8.23
N ASN A 155 -11.94 -19.85 7.20
CA ASN A 155 -10.61 -19.39 6.80
C ASN A 155 -10.05 -18.35 7.78
N ILE A 156 -10.90 -17.52 8.36
CA ILE A 156 -10.49 -16.48 9.33
C ILE A 156 -9.81 -17.15 10.54
N ALA A 157 -10.43 -18.17 11.13
CA ALA A 157 -9.86 -18.90 12.25
C ALA A 157 -8.46 -19.46 11.93
N LYS A 158 -8.31 -20.11 10.77
CA LYS A 158 -7.03 -20.68 10.33
C LYS A 158 -5.95 -19.58 10.15
N PHE A 159 -6.30 -18.45 9.56
CA PHE A 159 -5.34 -17.35 9.35
C PHE A 159 -4.95 -16.69 10.65
N SER A 160 -5.91 -16.50 11.56
CA SER A 160 -5.67 -15.95 12.89
C SER A 160 -4.71 -16.82 13.70
N LEU A 161 -4.92 -18.14 13.73
CA LEU A 161 -4.01 -19.08 14.38
C LEU A 161 -2.60 -19.04 13.77
N ASN A 162 -2.49 -18.97 12.45
CA ASN A 162 -1.20 -18.84 11.78
C ASN A 162 -0.50 -17.52 12.15
N GLN A 163 -1.24 -16.42 12.27
CA GLN A 163 -0.69 -15.13 12.66
C GLN A 163 -0.22 -15.14 14.12
N ILE A 164 -0.95 -15.78 15.03
CA ILE A 164 -0.50 -15.99 16.43
C ILE A 164 0.83 -16.74 16.45
N ARG A 165 0.93 -17.84 15.69
CA ARG A 165 2.18 -18.61 15.59
C ARG A 165 3.33 -17.76 15.05
N ARG A 166 3.10 -16.97 14.02
CA ARG A 166 4.11 -16.04 13.44
C ARG A 166 4.57 -15.01 14.46
N ALA A 167 3.64 -14.45 15.23
CA ALA A 167 3.93 -13.47 16.26
C ALA A 167 4.78 -14.08 17.40
N SER A 168 4.47 -15.30 17.84
CA SER A 168 5.28 -16.02 18.83
C SER A 168 6.70 -16.26 18.35
N VAL A 169 6.86 -16.72 17.09
CA VAL A 169 8.19 -16.95 16.51
C VAL A 169 8.98 -15.64 16.36
N LEU A 170 8.32 -14.54 15.97
CA LEU A 170 8.99 -13.25 15.87
C LEU A 170 9.56 -12.81 17.24
N LEU A 171 8.75 -12.88 18.30
CA LEU A 171 9.20 -12.53 19.66
C LEU A 171 10.35 -13.40 20.15
N ASP A 172 10.34 -14.70 19.86
CA ASP A 172 11.45 -15.58 20.23
C ASP A 172 12.75 -15.20 19.53
N LYS A 173 12.68 -14.73 18.28
CA LYS A 173 13.84 -14.42 17.44
C LYS A 173 14.34 -12.97 17.58
N ARG A 174 13.48 -12.03 17.94
CA ARG A 174 13.76 -10.59 17.99
C ARG A 174 13.68 -10.08 19.41
N LYS A 175 14.83 -10.03 20.11
CA LYS A 175 14.88 -9.66 21.54
C LYS A 175 14.61 -8.18 21.80
N GLU A 176 14.74 -7.34 20.80
CA GLU A 176 14.45 -5.92 20.83
C GLU A 176 12.95 -5.58 20.82
N ILE A 177 12.08 -6.58 20.54
CA ILE A 177 10.62 -6.41 20.49
C ILE A 177 10.01 -6.93 21.80
N ASP A 178 9.18 -6.12 22.44
CA ASP A 178 8.50 -6.47 23.69
C ASP A 178 7.11 -7.06 23.45
N ALA A 179 6.42 -6.66 22.36
CA ALA A 179 5.09 -7.15 22.03
C ALA A 179 4.92 -7.39 20.52
N ALA A 180 4.09 -8.36 20.16
CA ALA A 180 3.73 -8.66 18.78
C ALA A 180 2.21 -8.78 18.63
N ILE A 181 1.64 -8.03 17.70
CA ILE A 181 0.20 -7.93 17.43
C ILE A 181 -0.09 -8.48 16.04
N PRO A 182 -0.80 -9.61 15.94
CA PRO A 182 -1.24 -10.15 14.66
C PRO A 182 -2.36 -9.32 14.06
N ILE A 183 -2.29 -9.05 12.75
CA ILE A 183 -3.27 -8.29 11.98
C ILE A 183 -3.53 -9.02 10.67
N ILE A 184 -4.79 -9.06 10.22
CA ILE A 184 -5.17 -9.50 8.89
C ILE A 184 -5.63 -8.26 8.11
N LEU A 185 -4.88 -7.91 7.06
CA LEU A 185 -5.22 -6.80 6.17
C LEU A 185 -5.92 -7.35 4.93
N THR A 186 -7.10 -6.84 4.64
CA THR A 186 -7.94 -7.31 3.52
C THR A 186 -8.18 -6.21 2.48
N LEU A 187 -8.42 -6.61 1.22
CA LEU A 187 -8.75 -5.66 0.17
C LEU A 187 -10.16 -5.08 0.37
N HIS A 188 -11.12 -5.91 0.76
CA HIS A 188 -12.53 -5.55 0.89
C HIS A 188 -13.00 -5.60 2.33
N GLU A 189 -14.10 -4.92 2.61
CA GLU A 189 -14.80 -5.02 3.90
C GLU A 189 -15.44 -6.40 4.06
N HIS A 190 -15.47 -6.87 5.30
CA HIS A 190 -16.06 -8.14 5.70
C HIS A 190 -17.05 -7.92 6.84
N SER A 191 -17.94 -8.89 7.03
CA SER A 191 -18.92 -8.88 8.13
C SER A 191 -18.28 -8.94 9.51
N CYS A 192 -17.06 -9.53 9.60
CA CYS A 192 -16.31 -9.68 10.84
C CYS A 192 -15.09 -8.74 10.84
N ASN A 193 -15.00 -7.84 11.81
CA ASN A 193 -13.88 -6.91 11.98
C ASN A 193 -12.83 -7.44 12.97
N PHE A 194 -13.15 -8.48 13.74
CA PHE A 194 -12.26 -9.10 14.72
C PHE A 194 -12.51 -10.59 14.81
N PHE A 195 -11.45 -11.35 15.00
CA PHE A 195 -11.52 -12.74 15.41
C PHE A 195 -10.63 -12.93 16.66
N GLU A 196 -11.24 -13.28 17.80
CA GLU A 196 -10.52 -13.44 19.09
C GLU A 196 -9.57 -12.25 19.41
N LYS A 197 -10.04 -11.04 19.24
CA LYS A 197 -9.29 -9.77 19.37
C LYS A 197 -8.20 -9.53 18.30
N ILE A 198 -8.03 -10.43 17.32
CA ILE A 198 -7.18 -10.19 16.17
C ILE A 198 -7.96 -9.30 15.17
N PRO A 199 -7.47 -8.10 14.83
CA PRO A 199 -8.17 -7.22 13.93
C PRO A 199 -8.08 -7.73 12.48
N ILE A 200 -9.25 -7.67 11.81
CA ILE A 200 -9.39 -7.89 10.37
C ILE A 200 -9.72 -6.52 9.78
N VAL A 201 -8.71 -5.91 9.18
CA VAL A 201 -8.78 -4.51 8.77
C VAL A 201 -8.88 -4.43 7.25
N PRO A 202 -9.97 -3.90 6.68
CA PRO A 202 -10.00 -3.60 5.26
C PRO A 202 -9.08 -2.41 4.94
N ILE A 203 -8.48 -2.42 3.75
CA ILE A 203 -7.54 -1.40 3.31
C ILE A 203 -8.14 0.03 3.38
N SER A 204 -9.44 0.16 3.16
CA SER A 204 -10.19 1.42 3.30
C SER A 204 -10.12 2.02 4.71
N LYS A 205 -10.01 1.18 5.74
CA LYS A 205 -9.93 1.57 7.16
C LYS A 205 -8.52 1.46 7.74
N PHE A 206 -7.54 0.98 6.96
CA PHE A 206 -6.20 0.73 7.47
C PHE A 206 -5.47 2.02 7.87
N LYS A 207 -5.71 3.11 7.15
CA LYS A 207 -5.22 4.45 7.52
C LYS A 207 -5.69 4.85 8.92
N GLU A 208 -7.00 4.78 9.15
CA GLU A 208 -7.62 5.13 10.44
C GLU A 208 -7.12 4.20 11.56
N PHE A 209 -6.99 2.91 11.25
CA PHE A 209 -6.43 1.93 12.18
C PHE A 209 -5.01 2.30 12.62
N LEU A 210 -4.11 2.61 11.68
CA LEU A 210 -2.73 2.99 11.99
C LEU A 210 -2.65 4.29 12.81
N GLN A 211 -3.48 5.28 12.50
CA GLN A 211 -3.53 6.55 13.25
C GLN A 211 -3.97 6.35 14.70
N ASN A 212 -4.94 5.46 14.93
CA ASN A 212 -5.53 5.21 16.23
C ASN A 212 -4.94 3.98 16.94
N PHE A 213 -4.00 3.28 16.31
CA PHE A 213 -3.42 2.05 16.85
C PHE A 213 -2.92 2.17 18.30
N PRO A 214 -2.23 3.24 18.73
CA PRO A 214 -1.78 3.39 20.12
C PRO A 214 -2.92 3.34 21.14
N PHE A 215 -4.14 3.77 20.77
CA PHE A 215 -5.32 3.76 21.64
C PHE A 215 -6.02 2.41 21.71
N TYR A 216 -5.67 1.46 20.81
CA TYR A 216 -6.27 0.14 20.74
C TYR A 216 -5.41 -0.96 21.36
N LEU A 217 -4.17 -0.67 21.75
CA LEU A 217 -3.17 -1.65 22.21
C LEU A 217 -3.74 -2.63 23.25
N ASP A 218 -4.44 -2.15 24.28
CA ASP A 218 -4.98 -2.97 25.35
C ASP A 218 -6.20 -3.80 24.94
N ARG A 219 -6.80 -3.49 23.78
CA ARG A 219 -8.00 -4.18 23.28
C ARG A 219 -7.67 -5.23 22.23
N LEU A 220 -6.47 -5.19 21.67
CA LEU A 220 -6.02 -6.12 20.64
C LEU A 220 -5.39 -7.36 21.26
N TYR A 221 -5.48 -8.46 20.51
CA TYR A 221 -4.69 -9.65 20.84
C TYR A 221 -3.21 -9.31 20.74
N SER A 222 -2.48 -9.49 21.80
CA SER A 222 -1.06 -9.21 21.88
C SER A 222 -0.32 -10.37 22.54
N ILE A 223 0.77 -10.80 21.92
CA ILE A 223 1.73 -11.69 22.56
C ILE A 223 2.82 -10.77 23.12
N GLN A 224 3.03 -10.88 24.42
CA GLN A 224 4.03 -10.10 25.15
C GLN A 224 5.19 -10.98 25.58
N ARG A 225 6.38 -10.37 25.61
CA ARG A 225 7.53 -11.02 26.22
C ARG A 225 7.33 -11.07 27.74
N LYS A 226 7.52 -12.25 28.30
CA LYS A 226 7.52 -12.45 29.75
C LYS A 226 8.84 -11.99 30.36
#